data_f0d800cd8b7217137672197086f7d05e
#
_entry.id   f0d800cd8b7217137672197086f7d05e
#
_cell.length_a   1.000
_cell.length_b   1.000
_cell.length_c   1.000
_cell.angle_alpha   90.00
_cell.angle_beta   90.00
_cell.angle_gamma   90.00
#
_symmetry.space_group_name_H-M   'P 1'
#
loop_
_entity.id
_entity.type
_entity.pdbx_description
1 polymer ?
#
loop_
_entity_poly.entity_id
_entity_poly.type
_entity_poly.pdbx_seq_one_letter_code
_entity_poly.pdbx_strand_id
1 'polypeptide(L)'
;MSYYVIIRGPLGCGKSTLAERIAKTLKAKYVAIDRILDEHDLTKDKEAGYISQKSFKKANEIIAPKAARFLNKGTPVVFDGNFYWKSQIDDLIERLDFPHYVFTLKAPLDVCIERDSKRRKIHGKDAARAVYKKVTEFDYGAVIDVTKPLEESVRKILLYLPNLKFNKQNHFNLY
;
A
#
# COMPACT_ATOMS: atom_id res chain seq x y z
N MET A 1 8.01 17.61 -10.46
CA MET A 1 8.72 16.81 -9.45
C MET A 1 7.91 15.55 -9.25
N SER A 2 8.53 14.38 -9.25
CA SER A 2 7.83 13.10 -9.05
C SER A 2 7.56 12.85 -7.57
N TYR A 3 6.71 11.89 -7.26
CA TYR A 3 6.30 11.55 -5.89
C TYR A 3 6.03 10.06 -5.77
N TYR A 4 5.90 9.57 -4.54
CA TYR A 4 5.45 8.21 -4.32
C TYR A 4 4.27 8.13 -3.35
N VAL A 5 3.56 7.01 -3.43
CA VAL A 5 2.38 6.72 -2.64
C VAL A 5 2.63 5.43 -1.86
N ILE A 6 2.30 5.41 -0.60
CA ILE A 6 2.28 4.20 0.25
C ILE A 6 0.84 3.87 0.56
N ILE A 7 0.41 2.67 0.17
CA ILE A 7 -0.91 2.11 0.50
C ILE A 7 -0.70 1.03 1.56
N ARG A 8 -1.18 1.29 2.77
CA ARG A 8 -1.11 0.36 3.89
C ARG A 8 -2.48 -0.06 4.38
N GLY A 9 -2.56 -1.22 5.06
CA GLY A 9 -3.81 -1.70 5.64
C GLY A 9 -3.78 -3.21 5.92
N PRO A 10 -4.82 -3.78 6.55
CA PRO A 10 -4.87 -5.19 6.93
C PRO A 10 -4.98 -6.16 5.75
N LEU A 11 -4.75 -7.44 6.00
CA LEU A 11 -5.02 -8.51 5.01
C LEU A 11 -6.50 -8.50 4.64
N GLY A 12 -6.81 -8.73 3.37
CA GLY A 12 -8.19 -8.78 2.88
C GLY A 12 -8.88 -7.40 2.68
N CYS A 13 -8.29 -6.28 3.09
CA CYS A 13 -8.93 -4.96 2.91
C CYS A 13 -8.94 -4.45 1.46
N GLY A 14 -8.26 -5.11 0.51
CA GLY A 14 -8.24 -4.72 -0.90
C GLY A 14 -7.08 -3.81 -1.31
N LYS A 15 -6.01 -3.72 -0.50
CA LYS A 15 -4.82 -2.89 -0.78
C LYS A 15 -4.27 -3.08 -2.20
N SER A 16 -3.96 -4.32 -2.57
CA SER A 16 -3.29 -4.60 -3.84
C SER A 16 -4.15 -4.19 -5.04
N THR A 17 -5.45 -4.50 -5.00
CA THR A 17 -6.38 -4.08 -6.05
C THR A 17 -6.45 -2.57 -6.17
N LEU A 18 -6.51 -1.86 -5.05
CA LEU A 18 -6.54 -0.40 -5.02
C LEU A 18 -5.21 0.20 -5.48
N ALA A 19 -4.08 -0.32 -5.00
CA ALA A 19 -2.75 0.15 -5.35
C ALA A 19 -2.43 -0.07 -6.84
N GLU A 20 -2.78 -1.22 -7.40
CA GLU A 20 -2.66 -1.50 -8.83
C GLU A 20 -3.52 -0.55 -9.68
N ARG A 21 -4.77 -0.29 -9.24
CA ARG A 21 -5.65 0.66 -9.92
C ARG A 21 -5.08 2.09 -9.88
N ILE A 22 -4.59 2.54 -8.74
CA ILE A 22 -3.92 3.83 -8.60
C ILE A 22 -2.66 3.89 -9.48
N ALA A 23 -1.81 2.87 -9.43
CA ALA A 23 -0.60 2.81 -10.25
C ALA A 23 -0.91 2.89 -11.75
N LYS A 24 -1.93 2.16 -12.22
CA LYS A 24 -2.39 2.22 -13.61
C LYS A 24 -2.88 3.62 -13.99
N THR A 25 -3.70 4.24 -13.15
CA THR A 25 -4.26 5.59 -13.39
C THR A 25 -3.15 6.65 -13.46
N LEU A 26 -2.15 6.55 -12.59
CA LEU A 26 -1.02 7.49 -12.52
C LEU A 26 0.10 7.16 -13.52
N LYS A 27 0.02 6.06 -14.26
CA LYS A 27 1.13 5.49 -15.04
C LYS A 27 2.39 5.31 -14.17
N ALA A 28 2.17 4.93 -12.92
CA ALA A 28 3.20 4.77 -11.89
C ALA A 28 3.79 3.35 -11.90
N LYS A 29 5.00 3.22 -11.34
CA LYS A 29 5.58 1.91 -11.03
C LYS A 29 4.91 1.35 -9.77
N TYR A 30 4.31 0.16 -9.88
CA TYR A 30 3.76 -0.58 -8.75
C TYR A 30 4.85 -1.44 -8.08
N VAL A 31 4.88 -1.43 -6.75
CA VAL A 31 5.81 -2.18 -5.91
C VAL A 31 5.06 -2.84 -4.76
N ALA A 32 5.01 -4.18 -4.76
CA ALA A 32 4.47 -4.98 -3.66
C ALA A 32 5.60 -5.33 -2.68
N ILE A 33 5.54 -4.81 -1.46
CA ILE A 33 6.56 -5.07 -0.42
C ILE A 33 6.57 -6.54 0.00
N ASP A 34 5.40 -7.17 0.11
CA ASP A 34 5.30 -8.59 0.49
C ASP A 34 6.05 -9.47 -0.51
N ARG A 35 6.02 -9.13 -1.80
CA ARG A 35 6.79 -9.83 -2.83
C ARG A 35 8.31 -9.67 -2.64
N ILE A 36 8.78 -8.49 -2.26
CA ILE A 36 10.20 -8.25 -1.96
C ILE A 36 10.65 -9.10 -0.77
N LEU A 37 9.82 -9.17 0.28
CA LEU A 37 10.09 -10.01 1.44
C LEU A 37 10.21 -11.50 1.06
N ASP A 38 9.31 -12.00 0.21
CA ASP A 38 9.31 -13.39 -0.26
C ASP A 38 10.53 -13.69 -1.16
N GLU A 39 10.80 -12.84 -2.14
CA GLU A 39 11.90 -13.01 -3.11
C GLU A 39 13.29 -12.99 -2.45
N HIS A 40 13.42 -12.38 -1.28
CA HIS A 40 14.68 -12.25 -0.55
C HIS A 40 14.73 -13.04 0.77
N ASP A 41 13.81 -14.00 0.99
CA ASP A 41 13.76 -14.84 2.20
C ASP A 41 13.67 -14.05 3.52
N LEU A 42 13.08 -12.85 3.49
CA LEU A 42 12.99 -11.94 4.64
C LEU A 42 11.79 -12.22 5.56
N THR A 43 10.96 -13.22 5.24
CA THR A 43 9.76 -13.53 6.02
C THR A 43 10.03 -14.39 7.25
N LYS A 44 11.24 -14.95 7.37
CA LYS A 44 11.60 -15.93 8.43
C LYS A 44 11.93 -15.28 9.76
N ASP A 45 12.57 -14.11 9.73
CA ASP A 45 12.93 -13.35 10.95
C ASP A 45 11.68 -12.73 11.57
N LYS A 46 11.43 -13.04 12.85
CA LYS A 46 10.20 -12.67 13.57
C LYS A 46 10.51 -11.81 14.78
N GLU A 47 9.63 -10.84 14.99
CA GLU A 47 9.60 -9.96 16.15
C GLU A 47 8.17 -9.89 16.68
N ALA A 48 7.96 -10.28 17.95
CA ALA A 48 6.64 -10.37 18.56
C ALA A 48 5.60 -11.18 17.74
N GLY A 49 6.06 -12.25 17.04
CA GLY A 49 5.21 -13.11 16.21
C GLY A 49 4.94 -12.59 14.78
N TYR A 50 5.42 -11.41 14.46
CA TYR A 50 5.30 -10.79 13.12
C TYR A 50 6.63 -10.84 12.36
N ILE A 51 6.63 -10.60 11.05
CA ILE A 51 7.88 -10.36 10.33
C ILE A 51 8.56 -9.15 10.98
N SER A 52 9.86 -9.27 11.26
CA SER A 52 10.58 -8.29 12.06
C SER A 52 10.71 -6.92 11.38
N GLN A 53 10.86 -5.88 12.16
CA GLN A 53 11.20 -4.55 11.68
C GLN A 53 12.49 -4.55 10.84
N LYS A 54 13.49 -5.36 11.26
CA LYS A 54 14.76 -5.55 10.54
C LYS A 54 14.53 -6.06 9.11
N SER A 55 13.68 -7.05 8.95
CA SER A 55 13.32 -7.60 7.63
C SER A 55 12.68 -6.55 6.72
N PHE A 56 11.75 -5.76 7.26
CA PHE A 56 11.13 -4.69 6.48
C PHE A 56 12.10 -3.57 6.11
N LYS A 57 13.00 -3.17 7.02
CA LYS A 57 14.05 -2.19 6.71
C LYS A 57 15.00 -2.74 5.63
N LYS A 58 15.30 -4.04 5.65
CA LYS A 58 16.08 -4.68 4.59
C LYS A 58 15.36 -4.68 3.25
N ALA A 59 14.06 -4.93 3.24
CA ALA A 59 13.25 -4.81 2.02
C ALA A 59 13.26 -3.37 1.47
N ASN A 60 13.15 -2.37 2.34
CA ASN A 60 13.27 -0.96 1.95
C ASN A 60 14.66 -0.64 1.36
N GLU A 61 15.74 -1.13 1.97
CA GLU A 61 17.12 -0.98 1.48
C GLU A 61 17.27 -1.52 0.05
N ILE A 62 16.64 -2.65 -0.24
CA ILE A 62 16.67 -3.28 -1.57
C ILE A 62 15.88 -2.49 -2.60
N ILE A 63 14.70 -1.99 -2.22
CA ILE A 63 13.78 -1.40 -3.19
C ILE A 63 13.96 0.13 -3.37
N ALA A 64 14.42 0.85 -2.35
CA ALA A 64 14.54 2.30 -2.42
C ALA A 64 15.44 2.79 -3.57
N PRO A 65 16.62 2.21 -3.85
CA PRO A 65 17.44 2.63 -5.00
C PRO A 65 16.73 2.40 -6.34
N LYS A 66 15.96 1.33 -6.46
CA LYS A 66 15.18 1.04 -7.68
C LYS A 66 14.03 2.03 -7.84
N ALA A 67 13.32 2.34 -6.76
CA ALA A 67 12.25 3.34 -6.74
C ALA A 67 12.78 4.73 -7.07
N ALA A 68 13.89 5.15 -6.47
CA ALA A 68 14.53 6.43 -6.75
C ALA A 68 14.86 6.62 -8.24
N ARG A 69 15.28 5.56 -8.95
CA ARG A 69 15.52 5.64 -10.41
C ARG A 69 14.26 6.00 -11.20
N PHE A 70 13.09 5.47 -10.82
CA PHE A 70 11.81 5.84 -11.45
C PHE A 70 11.42 7.27 -11.10
N LEU A 71 11.53 7.64 -9.83
CA LEU A 71 11.20 8.99 -9.35
C LEU A 71 12.07 10.05 -10.01
N ASN A 72 13.38 9.83 -10.15
CA ASN A 72 14.31 10.72 -10.87
C ASN A 72 13.97 10.88 -12.36
N LYS A 73 13.34 9.85 -12.97
CA LYS A 73 12.85 9.91 -14.36
C LYS A 73 11.46 10.54 -14.49
N GLY A 74 10.90 11.05 -13.39
CA GLY A 74 9.57 11.65 -13.39
C GLY A 74 8.41 10.65 -13.28
N THR A 75 8.69 9.36 -13.10
CA THR A 75 7.67 8.31 -12.96
C THR A 75 7.30 8.14 -11.49
N PRO A 76 6.02 8.32 -11.10
CA PRO A 76 5.58 8.06 -9.73
C PRO A 76 5.74 6.58 -9.35
N VAL A 77 5.81 6.30 -8.04
CA VAL A 77 5.87 4.94 -7.50
C VAL A 77 4.73 4.71 -6.52
N VAL A 78 4.08 3.56 -6.57
CA VAL A 78 3.05 3.15 -5.62
C VAL A 78 3.53 1.90 -4.89
N PHE A 79 3.74 2.03 -3.60
CA PHE A 79 4.08 0.93 -2.70
C PHE A 79 2.80 0.33 -2.09
N ASP A 80 2.70 -0.98 -2.11
CA ASP A 80 1.64 -1.78 -1.49
C ASP A 80 2.23 -2.73 -0.46
N GLY A 81 1.66 -2.74 0.74
CA GLY A 81 2.07 -3.64 1.80
C GLY A 81 1.26 -3.46 3.08
N ASN A 82 1.43 -4.38 4.02
CA ASN A 82 0.75 -4.25 5.30
C ASN A 82 1.28 -3.05 6.10
N PHE A 83 2.57 -2.76 6.03
CA PHE A 83 3.21 -1.64 6.72
C PHE A 83 2.76 -1.53 8.19
N TYR A 84 2.80 -2.65 8.91
CA TYR A 84 2.33 -2.70 10.29
C TYR A 84 3.35 -2.27 11.35
N TRP A 85 4.57 -1.92 10.93
CA TRP A 85 5.55 -1.24 11.75
C TRP A 85 5.69 0.21 11.31
N LYS A 86 5.54 1.15 12.23
CA LYS A 86 5.74 2.57 11.93
C LYS A 86 7.17 2.84 11.44
N SER A 87 8.16 2.19 12.08
CA SER A 87 9.56 2.29 11.71
C SER A 87 9.87 1.88 10.26
N GLN A 88 9.08 0.99 9.66
CA GLN A 88 9.21 0.61 8.26
C GLN A 88 8.83 1.78 7.34
N ILE A 89 7.76 2.52 7.69
CA ILE A 89 7.30 3.66 6.90
C ILE A 89 8.32 4.79 7.02
N ASP A 90 8.73 5.11 8.25
CA ASP A 90 9.70 6.16 8.53
C ASP A 90 11.04 5.89 7.81
N ASP A 91 11.55 4.65 7.86
CA ASP A 91 12.77 4.23 7.15
C ASP A 91 12.66 4.35 5.61
N LEU A 92 11.50 4.02 5.04
CA LEU A 92 11.28 4.18 3.60
C LEU A 92 11.23 5.65 3.20
N ILE A 93 10.61 6.50 4.03
CA ILE A 93 10.54 7.95 3.82
C ILE A 93 11.94 8.57 3.91
N GLU A 94 12.74 8.17 4.90
CA GLU A 94 14.12 8.65 5.08
C GLU A 94 15.01 8.27 3.88
N ARG A 95 14.84 7.05 3.31
CA ARG A 95 15.60 6.59 2.16
C ARG A 95 15.20 7.23 0.83
N LEU A 96 13.96 7.69 0.72
CA LEU A 96 13.39 8.29 -0.47
C LEU A 96 13.09 9.76 -0.23
N ASP A 97 14.06 10.63 -0.46
CA ASP A 97 13.92 12.09 -0.33
C ASP A 97 13.10 12.67 -1.51
N PHE A 98 11.82 12.30 -1.56
CA PHE A 98 10.84 12.76 -2.55
C PHE A 98 9.51 13.09 -1.87
N PRO A 99 8.67 13.95 -2.46
CA PRO A 99 7.30 14.14 -2.00
C PRO A 99 6.57 12.81 -1.91
N HIS A 100 5.80 12.60 -0.83
CA HIS A 100 5.13 11.34 -0.60
C HIS A 100 3.75 11.51 0.01
N TYR A 101 2.91 10.50 -0.18
CA TYR A 101 1.54 10.42 0.33
C TYR A 101 1.31 9.04 0.92
N VAL A 102 0.86 8.98 2.16
CA VAL A 102 0.57 7.72 2.84
C VAL A 102 -0.93 7.60 3.07
N PHE A 103 -1.49 6.45 2.74
CA PHE A 103 -2.90 6.14 2.93
C PHE A 103 -3.06 4.89 3.76
N THR A 104 -3.77 5.02 4.89
CA THR A 104 -4.17 3.89 5.74
C THR A 104 -5.57 3.45 5.34
N LEU A 105 -5.69 2.24 4.78
CA LEU A 105 -6.98 1.67 4.41
C LEU A 105 -7.64 1.04 5.63
N LYS A 106 -8.94 1.33 5.81
CA LYS A 106 -9.76 0.76 6.88
C LYS A 106 -10.99 0.04 6.33
N ALA A 107 -11.23 -1.14 6.87
CA ALA A 107 -12.48 -1.89 6.74
C ALA A 107 -12.67 -2.70 8.05
N PRO A 108 -13.90 -3.07 8.43
CA PRO A 108 -14.14 -3.97 9.54
C PRO A 108 -13.42 -5.32 9.37
N LEU A 109 -13.06 -5.96 10.48
CA LEU A 109 -12.32 -7.23 10.47
C LEU A 109 -13.08 -8.35 9.74
N ASP A 110 -14.36 -8.44 9.94
CA ASP A 110 -15.24 -9.43 9.29
C ASP A 110 -15.25 -9.27 7.77
N VAL A 111 -15.31 -8.04 7.27
CA VAL A 111 -15.18 -7.71 5.85
C VAL A 111 -13.81 -8.14 5.30
N CYS A 112 -12.74 -7.89 6.07
CA CYS A 112 -11.39 -8.31 5.69
C CYS A 112 -11.27 -9.84 5.62
N ILE A 113 -11.80 -10.57 6.62
CA ILE A 113 -11.79 -12.04 6.64
C ILE A 113 -12.62 -12.62 5.49
N GLU A 114 -13.81 -12.08 5.24
CA GLU A 114 -14.66 -12.50 4.13
C GLU A 114 -13.95 -12.32 2.77
N ARG A 115 -13.35 -11.16 2.56
CA ARG A 115 -12.62 -10.88 1.32
C ARG A 115 -11.38 -11.76 1.16
N ASP A 116 -10.64 -12.06 2.25
CA ASP A 116 -9.49 -12.97 2.22
C ASP A 116 -9.90 -14.39 1.86
N SER A 117 -11.04 -14.89 2.39
CA SER A 117 -11.55 -16.24 2.10
C SER A 117 -11.94 -16.45 0.63
N LYS A 118 -12.23 -15.39 -0.10
CA LYS A 118 -12.59 -15.43 -1.54
C LYS A 118 -11.38 -15.34 -2.47
N ARG A 119 -10.17 -15.23 -1.91
CA ARG A 119 -8.93 -15.12 -2.70
C ARG A 119 -8.44 -16.48 -3.18
N ARG A 120 -7.68 -16.46 -4.28
CA ARG A 120 -6.97 -17.66 -4.77
C ARG A 120 -5.91 -18.17 -3.77
N LYS A 121 -5.21 -17.24 -3.08
CA LYS A 121 -4.27 -17.54 -1.99
C LYS A 121 -4.86 -16.98 -0.70
N ILE A 122 -5.40 -17.87 0.13
CA ILE A 122 -6.02 -17.57 1.42
C ILE A 122 -4.93 -17.52 2.48
N HIS A 123 -4.90 -16.46 3.30
CA HIS A 123 -3.98 -16.35 4.44
C HIS A 123 -4.55 -17.03 5.69
N GLY A 124 -5.87 -17.13 5.79
CA GLY A 124 -6.61 -17.71 6.90
C GLY A 124 -7.01 -16.70 7.97
N LYS A 125 -8.04 -17.07 8.74
CA LYS A 125 -8.68 -16.19 9.72
C LYS A 125 -7.72 -15.70 10.81
N ASP A 126 -6.82 -16.56 11.29
CA ASP A 126 -5.91 -16.23 12.38
C ASP A 126 -4.83 -15.26 11.91
N ALA A 127 -4.27 -15.47 10.72
CA ALA A 127 -3.33 -14.52 10.12
C ALA A 127 -4.00 -13.18 9.85
N ALA A 128 -5.23 -13.19 9.32
CA ALA A 128 -6.00 -11.97 9.07
C ALA A 128 -6.26 -11.19 10.37
N ARG A 129 -6.65 -11.87 11.47
CA ARG A 129 -6.85 -11.25 12.79
C ARG A 129 -5.55 -10.67 13.36
N ALA A 130 -4.46 -11.44 13.31
CA ALA A 130 -3.17 -11.00 13.83
C ALA A 130 -2.67 -9.74 13.11
N VAL A 131 -2.66 -9.77 11.76
CA VAL A 131 -2.24 -8.61 10.96
C VAL A 131 -3.20 -7.43 11.13
N TYR A 132 -4.51 -7.69 11.23
CA TYR A 132 -5.51 -6.63 11.49
C TYR A 132 -5.20 -5.91 12.80
N LYS A 133 -5.02 -6.65 13.90
CA LYS A 133 -4.67 -6.10 15.21
C LYS A 133 -3.41 -5.24 15.12
N LYS A 134 -2.37 -5.74 14.44
CA LYS A 134 -1.09 -5.03 14.33
C LYS A 134 -1.16 -3.78 13.48
N VAL A 135 -1.83 -3.84 12.33
CA VAL A 135 -1.98 -2.69 11.41
C VAL A 135 -2.81 -1.56 12.02
N THR A 136 -3.82 -1.90 12.84
CA THR A 136 -4.74 -0.94 13.45
C THR A 136 -4.21 -0.30 14.74
N GLU A 137 -3.01 -0.66 15.21
CA GLU A 137 -2.36 -0.01 16.36
C GLU A 137 -2.11 1.49 16.12
N PHE A 138 -1.96 1.91 14.86
CA PHE A 138 -1.76 3.30 14.50
C PHE A 138 -2.27 3.61 13.10
N ASP A 139 -2.61 4.86 12.88
CA ASP A 139 -2.86 5.42 11.56
C ASP A 139 -1.64 6.18 11.07
N TYR A 140 -1.41 6.18 9.76
CA TYR A 140 -0.34 6.96 9.13
C TYR A 140 -0.87 7.60 7.85
N GLY A 141 -0.75 8.91 7.74
CA GLY A 141 -1.28 9.68 6.62
C GLY A 141 -2.82 9.75 6.61
N ALA A 142 -3.41 9.83 5.43
CA ALA A 142 -4.85 9.94 5.28
C ALA A 142 -5.54 8.57 5.41
N VAL A 143 -6.67 8.55 6.12
CA VAL A 143 -7.48 7.33 6.31
C VAL A 143 -8.53 7.22 5.20
N ILE A 144 -8.57 6.05 4.56
CA ILE A 144 -9.51 5.72 3.48
C ILE A 144 -10.38 4.55 3.91
N ASP A 145 -11.69 4.77 4.00
CA ASP A 145 -12.68 3.72 4.17
C ASP A 145 -12.83 2.94 2.84
N VAL A 146 -12.51 1.65 2.87
CA VAL A 146 -12.58 0.76 1.71
C VAL A 146 -13.74 -0.23 1.77
N THR A 147 -14.76 0.07 2.56
CA THR A 147 -16.06 -0.62 2.52
C THR A 147 -16.89 -0.19 1.31
N LYS A 148 -16.62 1.00 0.79
CA LYS A 148 -17.25 1.58 -0.39
C LYS A 148 -16.72 0.96 -1.70
N PRO A 149 -17.39 1.18 -2.84
CA PRO A 149 -16.89 0.73 -4.14
C PRO A 149 -15.45 1.19 -4.41
N LEU A 150 -14.68 0.35 -5.11
CA LEU A 150 -13.26 0.61 -5.41
C LEU A 150 -13.02 1.99 -6.03
N GLU A 151 -13.85 2.38 -6.99
CA GLU A 151 -13.69 3.64 -7.72
C GLU A 151 -13.89 4.87 -6.82
N GLU A 152 -14.67 4.76 -5.75
CA GLU A 152 -14.82 5.83 -4.76
C GLU A 152 -13.54 6.01 -3.95
N SER A 153 -12.92 4.91 -3.52
CA SER A 153 -11.63 4.92 -2.82
C SER A 153 -10.51 5.45 -3.72
N VAL A 154 -10.49 5.03 -4.99
CA VAL A 154 -9.56 5.57 -6.00
C VAL A 154 -9.72 7.09 -6.12
N ARG A 155 -10.95 7.56 -6.33
CA ARG A 155 -11.23 9.01 -6.45
C ARG A 155 -10.76 9.79 -5.23
N LYS A 156 -11.05 9.29 -4.01
CA LYS A 156 -10.60 9.93 -2.77
C LYS A 156 -9.08 10.08 -2.72
N ILE A 157 -8.34 9.01 -3.02
CA ILE A 157 -6.87 9.05 -3.03
C ILE A 157 -6.36 10.06 -4.05
N LEU A 158 -6.90 10.06 -5.26
CA LEU A 158 -6.47 10.95 -6.33
C LEU A 158 -6.66 12.44 -6.00
N LEU A 159 -7.63 12.79 -5.14
CA LEU A 159 -7.81 14.18 -4.67
C LEU A 159 -6.66 14.69 -3.78
N TYR A 160 -5.91 13.81 -3.13
CA TYR A 160 -4.72 14.17 -2.33
C TYR A 160 -3.46 14.37 -3.16
N LEU A 161 -3.45 13.88 -4.41
CA LEU A 161 -2.23 13.83 -5.22
C LEU A 161 -2.09 15.08 -6.11
N PRO A 162 -0.85 15.56 -6.35
CA PRO A 162 -0.64 16.73 -7.17
C PRO A 162 -0.97 16.44 -8.64
N ASN A 163 -1.60 17.41 -9.30
CA ASN A 163 -1.74 17.50 -10.76
C ASN A 163 -2.46 16.35 -11.49
N LEU A 164 -3.54 15.83 -10.95
CA LEU A 164 -4.59 15.35 -11.82
C LEU A 164 -5.49 16.56 -12.15
N LYS A 165 -5.15 17.33 -13.18
CA LYS A 165 -6.15 18.15 -13.85
C LYS A 165 -7.24 17.17 -14.29
N PHE A 166 -8.31 17.06 -13.51
CA PHE A 166 -9.56 16.50 -13.99
C PHE A 166 -9.96 17.35 -15.18
N ASN A 167 -9.64 16.91 -16.38
CA ASN A 167 -10.28 17.42 -17.57
C ASN A 167 -11.77 17.12 -17.39
N LYS A 168 -12.56 18.18 -17.16
CA LYS A 168 -14.03 18.14 -17.04
C LYS A 168 -14.73 17.56 -18.28
N GLN A 169 -14.00 16.99 -19.26
CA GLN A 169 -14.51 16.54 -20.53
C GLN A 169 -14.60 15.02 -20.71
N ASN A 170 -14.17 14.22 -19.73
CA ASN A 170 -14.47 12.79 -19.80
C ASN A 170 -15.78 12.51 -19.07
N HIS A 171 -16.90 12.74 -19.75
CA HIS A 171 -18.15 12.05 -19.46
C HIS A 171 -17.86 10.56 -19.48
N PHE A 172 -17.82 9.93 -18.30
CA PHE A 172 -18.01 8.49 -18.22
C PHE A 172 -19.43 8.21 -18.72
N ASN A 173 -19.55 7.71 -19.94
CA ASN A 173 -20.76 7.08 -20.41
C ASN A 173 -21.03 5.88 -19.50
N LEU A 174 -21.98 6.07 -18.60
CA LEU A 174 -22.70 5.02 -17.91
C LEU A 174 -23.72 4.45 -18.92
N TYR A 175 -23.41 3.31 -19.52
CA TYR A 175 -24.38 2.34 -20.01
C TYR A 175 -23.91 0.94 -19.64
#